data_b8113de91c48750cf8940254fcb0a98f
#
_entry.id   b8113de91c48750cf8940254fcb0a98f
#
_cell.length_a   1.000
_cell.length_b   1.000
_cell.length_c   1.000
_cell.angle_alpha   90.00
_cell.angle_beta   90.00
_cell.angle_gamma   90.00
#
_symmetry.space_group_name_H-M   'P 1'
#
loop_
_entity.id
_entity.type
_entity.pdbx_description
1 polymer ?
#
loop_
_entity_poly.entity_id
_entity_poly.type
_entity_poly.pdbx_seq_one_letter_code
_entity_poly.pdbx_strand_id
1 'polypeptide(L)'
;MKKVVMFGICLTLAILCLVYGIVTRAAGSGTGFYMVWFAMAALFVGLGVTIHLELWSRLPGAVRIVTVILCSIFLLSFVIIEGCVISHIHDKGEDGLDYVIVLGAQMRQNGPSIVLQYRLDKAIEYLNDNPDTICIVSGGQGCNEPCTEAQGMAEYLEKKGIPEARILLETESTTTVQNISNSMQYIGEGATIGIVSYTHLRAHETTL
;
A
#
# COMPACT_ATOMS: atom_id res chain seq x y z
N MET A 1 -18.70 -0.73 -38.30
CA MET A 1 -19.36 -0.28 -37.06
C MET A 1 -18.64 -0.76 -35.80
N LYS A 2 -18.49 -2.06 -35.52
CA LYS A 2 -17.82 -2.57 -34.31
C LYS A 2 -16.42 -2.01 -34.04
N LYS A 3 -15.57 -1.86 -35.08
CA LYS A 3 -14.19 -1.33 -34.93
C LYS A 3 -14.14 0.14 -34.49
N VAL A 4 -15.04 0.96 -35.04
CA VAL A 4 -15.14 2.39 -34.69
C VAL A 4 -15.60 2.54 -33.24
N VAL A 5 -16.55 1.72 -32.81
CA VAL A 5 -17.02 1.69 -31.41
C VAL A 5 -15.88 1.27 -30.47
N MET A 6 -15.17 0.18 -30.79
CA MET A 6 -14.02 -0.28 -29.97
C MET A 6 -12.90 0.76 -29.90
N PHE A 7 -12.58 1.41 -31.03
CA PHE A 7 -11.61 2.52 -31.04
C PHE A 7 -12.07 3.68 -30.15
N GLY A 8 -13.36 4.05 -30.22
CA GLY A 8 -13.95 5.07 -29.38
C GLY A 8 -13.85 4.73 -27.88
N ILE A 9 -14.12 3.48 -27.50
CA ILE A 9 -13.99 3.00 -26.11
C ILE A 9 -12.53 3.13 -25.64
N CYS A 10 -11.57 2.65 -26.42
CA CYS A 10 -10.15 2.76 -26.09
C CYS A 10 -9.72 4.22 -25.93
N LEU A 11 -10.16 5.11 -26.79
CA LEU A 11 -9.84 6.53 -26.72
C LEU A 11 -10.44 7.18 -25.46
N THR A 12 -11.68 6.84 -25.12
CA THR A 12 -12.32 7.33 -23.89
C THR A 12 -11.56 6.87 -22.65
N LEU A 13 -11.18 5.59 -22.58
CA LEU A 13 -10.38 5.06 -21.47
C LEU A 13 -9.01 5.73 -21.36
N ALA A 14 -8.35 5.98 -22.51
CA ALA A 14 -7.08 6.71 -22.54
C ALA A 14 -7.22 8.13 -21.97
N ILE A 15 -8.27 8.86 -22.36
CA ILE A 15 -8.55 10.21 -21.83
C ILE A 15 -8.80 10.16 -20.34
N LEU A 16 -9.59 9.22 -19.85
CA LEU A 16 -9.85 9.06 -18.41
C LEU A 16 -8.56 8.79 -17.63
N CYS A 17 -7.68 7.91 -18.13
CA CYS A 17 -6.38 7.66 -17.53
C CYS A 17 -5.50 8.91 -17.52
N LEU A 18 -5.45 9.69 -18.60
CA LEU A 18 -4.70 10.93 -18.68
C LEU A 18 -5.20 11.95 -17.66
N VAL A 19 -6.50 12.19 -17.61
CA VAL A 19 -7.11 13.11 -16.64
C VAL A 19 -6.80 12.68 -15.21
N TYR A 20 -6.97 11.41 -14.89
CA TYR A 20 -6.68 10.91 -13.55
C TYR A 20 -5.18 11.01 -13.19
N GLY A 21 -4.28 10.72 -14.13
CA GLY A 21 -2.84 10.90 -13.95
C GLY A 21 -2.46 12.36 -13.68
N ILE A 22 -3.07 13.31 -14.39
CA ILE A 22 -2.87 14.76 -14.16
C ILE A 22 -3.38 15.15 -12.77
N VAL A 23 -4.58 14.71 -12.38
CA VAL A 23 -5.17 14.99 -11.06
C VAL A 23 -4.28 14.43 -9.94
N THR A 24 -3.82 13.17 -10.08
CA THR A 24 -2.94 12.52 -9.10
C THR A 24 -1.61 13.27 -8.95
N ARG A 25 -1.04 13.74 -10.06
CA ARG A 25 0.18 14.56 -10.05
C ARG A 25 -0.06 15.91 -9.37
N ALA A 26 -1.17 16.57 -9.68
CA ALA A 26 -1.53 17.87 -9.10
C ALA A 26 -1.84 17.78 -7.60
N ALA A 27 -2.38 16.66 -7.13
CA ALA A 27 -2.64 16.39 -5.72
C ALA A 27 -1.36 16.23 -4.87
N GLY A 28 -0.18 16.15 -5.51
CA GLY A 28 1.10 16.13 -4.79
C GLY A 28 1.29 14.89 -3.90
N SER A 29 0.92 13.69 -4.40
CA SER A 29 0.98 12.44 -3.66
C SER A 29 2.40 12.00 -3.23
N GLY A 30 3.45 12.76 -3.60
CA GLY A 30 4.85 12.46 -3.28
C GLY A 30 5.44 11.23 -3.98
N THR A 31 4.60 10.47 -4.70
CA THR A 31 5.00 9.24 -5.39
C THR A 31 4.95 9.41 -6.90
N GLY A 32 5.81 8.69 -7.64
CA GLY A 32 5.77 8.61 -9.11
C GLY A 32 4.58 7.80 -9.67
N PHE A 33 3.60 7.42 -8.84
CA PHE A 33 2.50 6.53 -9.23
C PHE A 33 1.62 7.10 -10.36
N TYR A 34 1.56 8.42 -10.55
CA TYR A 34 0.88 9.03 -11.68
C TYR A 34 1.41 8.58 -13.04
N MET A 35 2.69 8.12 -13.12
CA MET A 35 3.27 7.59 -14.36
C MET A 35 2.58 6.31 -14.84
N VAL A 36 2.05 5.50 -13.92
CA VAL A 36 1.30 4.28 -14.26
C VAL A 36 0.06 4.64 -15.09
N TRP A 37 -0.62 5.72 -14.74
CA TRP A 37 -1.80 6.19 -15.47
C TRP A 37 -1.46 6.70 -16.87
N PHE A 38 -0.32 7.36 -17.02
CA PHE A 38 0.16 7.78 -18.35
C PHE A 38 0.57 6.58 -19.22
N ALA A 39 1.22 5.57 -18.61
CA ALA A 39 1.55 4.33 -19.31
C ALA A 39 0.27 3.58 -19.74
N MET A 40 -0.75 3.52 -18.88
CA MET A 40 -2.05 2.95 -19.22
C MET A 40 -2.76 3.71 -20.34
N ALA A 41 -2.71 5.04 -20.34
CA ALA A 41 -3.25 5.85 -21.41
C ALA A 41 -2.58 5.54 -22.75
N ALA A 42 -1.24 5.46 -22.77
CA ALA A 42 -0.48 5.09 -23.97
C ALA A 42 -0.83 3.68 -24.45
N LEU A 43 -1.03 2.73 -23.53
CA LEU A 43 -1.45 1.36 -23.84
C LEU A 43 -2.85 1.33 -24.50
N PHE A 44 -3.82 2.08 -23.97
CA PHE A 44 -5.15 2.16 -24.55
C PHE A 44 -5.15 2.83 -25.94
N VAL A 45 -4.34 3.87 -26.13
CA VAL A 45 -4.16 4.47 -27.47
C VAL A 45 -3.56 3.45 -28.43
N GLY A 46 -2.48 2.76 -28.04
CA GLY A 46 -1.86 1.71 -28.84
C GLY A 46 -2.82 0.59 -29.20
N LEU A 47 -3.64 0.13 -28.25
CA LEU A 47 -4.67 -0.88 -28.47
C LEU A 47 -5.74 -0.38 -29.45
N GLY A 48 -6.22 0.84 -29.28
CA GLY A 48 -7.18 1.46 -30.19
C GLY A 48 -6.65 1.54 -31.62
N VAL A 49 -5.41 1.98 -31.81
CA VAL A 49 -4.74 2.04 -33.11
C VAL A 49 -4.59 0.65 -33.73
N THR A 50 -4.18 -0.37 -32.95
CA THR A 50 -4.03 -1.74 -33.46
C THR A 50 -5.36 -2.33 -33.94
N ILE A 51 -6.46 -2.02 -33.22
CA ILE A 51 -7.81 -2.43 -33.62
C ILE A 51 -8.26 -1.69 -34.90
N HIS A 52 -8.04 -0.38 -34.95
CA HIS A 52 -8.47 0.46 -36.08
C HIS A 52 -7.75 0.08 -37.39
N LEU A 53 -6.42 -0.10 -37.30
CA LEU A 53 -5.57 -0.42 -38.45
C LEU A 53 -5.53 -1.93 -38.78
N GLU A 54 -6.28 -2.76 -38.05
CA GLU A 54 -6.27 -4.22 -38.22
C GLU A 54 -4.88 -4.86 -38.08
N LEU A 55 -3.97 -4.23 -37.34
CA LEU A 55 -2.60 -4.71 -37.20
C LEU A 55 -2.56 -6.12 -36.62
N TRP A 56 -3.51 -6.46 -35.72
CA TRP A 56 -3.61 -7.80 -35.15
C TRP A 56 -3.76 -8.90 -36.20
N SER A 57 -4.57 -8.66 -37.25
CA SER A 57 -4.79 -9.63 -38.33
C SER A 57 -3.58 -9.77 -39.27
N ARG A 58 -2.72 -8.76 -39.29
CA ARG A 58 -1.48 -8.74 -40.11
C ARG A 58 -0.30 -9.41 -39.43
N LEU A 59 -0.38 -9.65 -38.09
CA LEU A 59 0.69 -10.30 -37.35
C LEU A 59 0.79 -11.78 -37.72
N PRO A 60 2.00 -12.36 -37.78
CA PRO A 60 2.20 -13.80 -37.93
C PRO A 60 1.43 -14.58 -36.83
N GLY A 61 0.91 -15.74 -37.20
CA GLY A 61 0.12 -16.57 -36.27
C GLY A 61 0.87 -16.89 -34.96
N ALA A 62 2.17 -17.17 -35.04
CA ALA A 62 3.02 -17.41 -33.88
C ALA A 62 3.07 -16.22 -32.92
N VAL A 63 3.20 -14.98 -33.43
CA VAL A 63 3.22 -13.75 -32.61
C VAL A 63 1.89 -13.57 -31.88
N ARG A 64 0.77 -13.80 -32.56
CA ARG A 64 -0.56 -13.73 -31.93
C ARG A 64 -0.73 -14.74 -30.80
N ILE A 65 -0.30 -15.99 -31.02
CA ILE A 65 -0.36 -17.03 -30.01
C ILE A 65 0.50 -16.68 -28.80
N VAL A 66 1.75 -16.25 -29.02
CA VAL A 66 2.66 -15.84 -27.93
C VAL A 66 2.07 -14.67 -27.13
N THR A 67 1.54 -13.66 -27.80
CA THR A 67 0.91 -12.51 -27.13
C THR A 67 -0.28 -12.95 -26.27
N VAL A 68 -1.17 -13.81 -26.81
CA VAL A 68 -2.31 -14.33 -26.05
C VAL A 68 -1.85 -15.11 -24.82
N ILE A 69 -0.84 -15.97 -24.96
CA ILE A 69 -0.28 -16.73 -23.83
C ILE A 69 0.27 -15.80 -22.76
N LEU A 70 1.09 -14.81 -23.13
CA LEU A 70 1.66 -13.85 -22.19
C LEU A 70 0.57 -13.04 -21.46
N CYS A 71 -0.42 -12.54 -22.18
CA CYS A 71 -1.55 -11.83 -21.57
C CYS A 71 -2.36 -12.74 -20.64
N SER A 72 -2.55 -14.01 -20.99
CA SER A 72 -3.27 -14.99 -20.16
C SER A 72 -2.50 -15.28 -18.86
N ILE A 73 -1.18 -15.48 -18.94
CA ILE A 73 -0.32 -15.67 -17.76
C ILE A 73 -0.36 -14.44 -16.85
N PHE A 74 -0.25 -13.24 -17.42
CA PHE A 74 -0.35 -12.00 -16.66
C PHE A 74 -1.69 -11.86 -15.96
N LEU A 75 -2.80 -12.09 -16.67
CA LEU A 75 -4.14 -12.02 -16.09
C LEU A 75 -4.35 -13.05 -14.99
N LEU A 76 -3.88 -14.28 -15.21
CA LEU A 76 -3.97 -15.35 -14.21
C LEU A 76 -3.17 -15.01 -12.94
N SER A 77 -1.93 -14.53 -13.11
CA SER A 77 -1.11 -14.09 -11.97
C SER A 77 -1.76 -12.95 -11.21
N PHE A 78 -2.35 -11.98 -11.90
CA PHE A 78 -3.09 -10.88 -11.29
C PHE A 78 -4.28 -11.38 -10.48
N VAL A 79 -5.11 -12.25 -11.06
CA VAL A 79 -6.27 -12.83 -10.36
C VAL A 79 -5.85 -13.64 -9.12
N ILE A 80 -4.75 -14.39 -9.19
CA ILE A 80 -4.22 -15.13 -8.04
C ILE A 80 -3.77 -14.18 -6.94
N ILE A 81 -3.01 -13.14 -7.28
CA ILE A 81 -2.51 -12.14 -6.32
C ILE A 81 -3.68 -11.42 -5.67
N GLU A 82 -4.64 -10.92 -6.45
CA GLU A 82 -5.84 -10.25 -5.93
C GLU A 82 -6.67 -11.20 -5.04
N GLY A 83 -6.82 -12.46 -5.45
CA GLY A 83 -7.49 -13.48 -4.65
C GLY A 83 -6.81 -13.70 -3.30
N CYS A 84 -5.48 -13.79 -3.28
CA CYS A 84 -4.71 -13.88 -2.05
C CYS A 84 -4.87 -12.63 -1.17
N VAL A 85 -4.85 -11.43 -1.75
CA VAL A 85 -5.06 -10.17 -1.01
C VAL A 85 -6.46 -10.15 -0.40
N ILE A 86 -7.48 -10.44 -1.19
CA ILE A 86 -8.88 -10.44 -0.75
C ILE A 86 -9.13 -11.49 0.34
N SER A 87 -8.54 -12.68 0.24
CA SER A 87 -8.73 -13.73 1.24
C SER A 87 -8.19 -13.35 2.63
N HIS A 88 -7.20 -12.45 2.70
CA HIS A 88 -6.59 -11.98 3.94
C HIS A 88 -7.13 -10.61 4.42
N ILE A 89 -8.10 -10.04 3.70
CA ILE A 89 -8.68 -8.73 4.07
C ILE A 89 -9.41 -8.75 5.43
N HIS A 90 -9.91 -9.90 5.84
CA HIS A 90 -10.69 -10.06 7.08
C HIS A 90 -9.90 -10.80 8.19
N ASP A 91 -8.61 -11.05 7.99
CA ASP A 91 -7.81 -11.67 9.02
C ASP A 91 -7.70 -10.71 10.22
N LYS A 92 -8.22 -11.16 11.36
CA LYS A 92 -7.99 -10.50 12.64
C LYS A 92 -6.63 -10.93 13.14
N GLY A 93 -5.89 -9.98 13.75
CA GLY A 93 -4.68 -10.34 14.48
C GLY A 93 -5.01 -11.31 15.61
N GLU A 94 -4.05 -12.11 16.01
CA GLU A 94 -4.17 -12.95 17.20
C GLU A 94 -4.26 -12.05 18.44
N ASP A 95 -5.09 -12.45 19.41
CA ASP A 95 -5.18 -11.74 20.68
C ASP A 95 -3.97 -12.06 21.57
N GLY A 96 -3.57 -11.09 22.39
CA GLY A 96 -2.53 -11.29 23.40
C GLY A 96 -1.10 -11.28 22.85
N LEU A 97 -0.83 -10.57 21.74
CA LEU A 97 0.53 -10.37 21.27
C LEU A 97 1.35 -9.54 22.26
N ASP A 98 2.64 -9.87 22.41
CA ASP A 98 3.55 -9.10 23.26
C ASP A 98 3.81 -7.70 22.70
N TYR A 99 3.97 -7.60 21.38
CA TYR A 99 4.27 -6.34 20.71
C TYR A 99 3.41 -6.12 19.47
N VAL A 100 3.08 -4.85 19.22
CA VAL A 100 2.47 -4.39 17.96
C VAL A 100 3.33 -3.29 17.37
N ILE A 101 3.79 -3.47 16.14
CA ILE A 101 4.56 -2.47 15.40
C ILE A 101 3.61 -1.69 14.47
N VAL A 102 3.54 -0.37 14.65
CA VAL A 102 2.81 0.53 13.76
C VAL A 102 3.79 1.20 12.81
N LEU A 103 3.67 0.89 11.53
CA LEU A 103 4.53 1.46 10.50
C LEU A 103 4.07 2.87 10.14
N GLY A 104 5.00 3.82 10.12
CA GLY A 104 4.77 5.17 9.64
C GLY A 104 4.28 5.24 8.18
N ALA A 105 3.70 6.37 7.83
CA ALA A 105 3.28 6.64 6.45
C ALA A 105 3.54 8.09 6.03
N GLN A 106 3.11 9.05 6.77
CA GLN A 106 3.42 10.48 6.56
C GLN A 106 2.85 11.33 7.70
N MET A 107 3.65 12.27 8.22
CA MET A 107 3.17 13.33 9.09
C MET A 107 2.95 14.62 8.32
N ARG A 108 1.80 15.26 8.53
CA ARG A 108 1.44 16.55 7.95
C ARG A 108 1.47 17.64 9.02
N GLN A 109 1.42 18.92 8.60
CA GLN A 109 1.36 20.08 9.51
C GLN A 109 0.22 19.99 10.54
N ASN A 110 -0.89 19.37 10.16
CA ASN A 110 -2.10 19.23 11.00
C ASN A 110 -2.23 17.85 11.65
N GLY A 111 -1.17 17.03 11.70
CA GLY A 111 -1.19 15.69 12.27
C GLY A 111 -0.96 14.56 11.29
N PRO A 112 -1.22 13.31 11.67
CA PRO A 112 -1.01 12.15 10.81
C PRO A 112 -1.82 12.23 9.51
N SER A 113 -1.29 11.70 8.40
CA SER A 113 -2.06 11.53 7.17
C SER A 113 -3.26 10.60 7.40
N ILE A 114 -4.29 10.68 6.55
CA ILE A 114 -5.49 9.85 6.68
C ILE A 114 -5.13 8.35 6.74
N VAL A 115 -4.17 7.92 5.93
CA VAL A 115 -3.69 6.53 5.91
C VAL A 115 -3.05 6.15 7.25
N LEU A 116 -2.24 7.05 7.83
CA LEU A 116 -1.60 6.84 9.10
C LEU A 116 -2.63 6.85 10.25
N GLN A 117 -3.65 7.71 10.19
CA GLN A 117 -4.75 7.70 11.16
C GLN A 117 -5.48 6.36 11.20
N TYR A 118 -5.81 5.78 10.04
CA TYR A 118 -6.45 4.46 10.00
C TYR A 118 -5.58 3.36 10.64
N ARG A 119 -4.27 3.40 10.44
CA ARG A 119 -3.35 2.47 11.12
C ARG A 119 -3.37 2.66 12.63
N LEU A 120 -3.28 3.90 13.07
CA LEU A 120 -3.28 4.24 14.49
C LEU A 120 -4.61 3.89 15.15
N ASP A 121 -5.73 4.19 14.51
CA ASP A 121 -7.05 3.84 15.04
C ASP A 121 -7.20 2.32 15.17
N LYS A 122 -6.66 1.54 14.22
CA LYS A 122 -6.66 0.07 14.32
C LYS A 122 -5.74 -0.45 15.41
N ALA A 123 -4.57 0.19 15.60
CA ALA A 123 -3.70 -0.13 16.72
C ALA A 123 -4.35 0.18 18.07
N ILE A 124 -5.07 1.31 18.18
CA ILE A 124 -5.81 1.69 19.41
C ILE A 124 -6.89 0.66 19.75
N GLU A 125 -7.67 0.22 18.74
CA GLU A 125 -8.67 -0.84 18.93
C GLU A 125 -8.01 -2.09 19.53
N TYR A 126 -6.92 -2.55 18.93
CA TYR A 126 -6.20 -3.73 19.40
C TYR A 126 -5.61 -3.54 20.81
N LEU A 127 -4.96 -2.40 21.07
CA LEU A 127 -4.32 -2.11 22.36
C LEU A 127 -5.32 -1.95 23.51
N ASN A 128 -6.56 -1.53 23.23
CA ASN A 128 -7.62 -1.47 24.22
C ASN A 128 -8.14 -2.88 24.57
N ASP A 129 -8.23 -3.77 23.60
CA ASP A 129 -8.63 -5.16 23.82
C ASP A 129 -7.50 -6.00 24.47
N ASN A 130 -6.23 -5.58 24.30
CA ASN A 130 -5.02 -6.27 24.78
C ASN A 130 -4.17 -5.32 25.67
N PRO A 131 -4.49 -5.14 26.95
CA PRO A 131 -3.86 -4.14 27.81
C PRO A 131 -2.38 -4.39 28.12
N ASP A 132 -1.90 -5.61 27.98
CA ASP A 132 -0.50 -5.99 28.24
C ASP A 132 0.42 -5.82 27.01
N THR A 133 -0.14 -5.62 25.83
CA THR A 133 0.61 -5.43 24.59
C THR A 133 1.34 -4.08 24.56
N ILE A 134 2.60 -4.10 24.14
CA ILE A 134 3.43 -2.89 23.93
C ILE A 134 3.34 -2.47 22.46
N CYS A 135 3.19 -1.18 22.20
CA CYS A 135 3.15 -0.60 20.87
C CYS A 135 4.49 0.01 20.48
N ILE A 136 5.09 -0.45 19.41
CA ILE A 136 6.27 0.17 18.82
C ILE A 136 5.81 1.02 17.63
N VAL A 137 6.00 2.34 17.71
CA VAL A 137 5.73 3.25 16.61
C VAL A 137 7.03 3.54 15.87
N SER A 138 7.11 3.16 14.59
CA SER A 138 8.35 3.22 13.82
C SER A 138 8.22 4.09 12.59
N GLY A 139 9.08 5.09 12.50
CA GLY A 139 9.19 6.01 11.37
C GLY A 139 10.03 7.24 11.68
N GLY A 140 11.00 7.49 10.82
CA GLY A 140 11.87 8.67 10.88
C GLY A 140 11.18 9.94 10.40
N GLN A 141 11.95 10.98 10.12
CA GLN A 141 11.44 12.27 9.64
C GLN A 141 11.62 12.40 8.13
N GLY A 142 10.53 12.55 7.40
CA GLY A 142 10.57 12.90 5.99
C GLY A 142 10.97 14.36 5.75
N CYS A 143 11.51 14.67 4.56
CA CYS A 143 12.05 16.01 4.24
C CYS A 143 11.03 17.16 4.40
N ASN A 144 9.73 16.88 4.35
CA ASN A 144 8.66 17.88 4.44
C ASN A 144 7.77 17.67 5.68
N GLU A 145 8.26 16.98 6.69
CA GLU A 145 7.50 16.64 7.89
C GLU A 145 7.93 17.51 9.08
N PRO A 146 6.98 17.93 9.92
CA PRO A 146 7.25 18.80 11.07
C PRO A 146 8.00 18.10 12.21
N CYS A 147 7.86 16.77 12.32
CA CYS A 147 8.51 15.92 13.32
C CYS A 147 8.75 14.53 12.74
N THR A 148 9.39 13.63 13.49
CA THR A 148 9.46 12.23 13.09
C THR A 148 8.08 11.60 13.09
N GLU A 149 7.85 10.65 12.18
CA GLU A 149 6.57 9.94 12.14
C GLU A 149 6.28 9.25 13.47
N ALA A 150 7.31 8.64 14.08
CA ALA A 150 7.19 7.98 15.39
C ALA A 150 6.71 8.94 16.49
N GLN A 151 7.26 10.15 16.58
CA GLN A 151 6.81 11.17 17.55
C GLN A 151 5.35 11.55 17.33
N GLY A 152 4.98 11.85 16.09
CA GLY A 152 3.59 12.21 15.79
C GLY A 152 2.60 11.07 16.02
N MET A 153 3.02 9.82 15.81
CA MET A 153 2.23 8.63 16.13
C MET A 153 2.05 8.46 17.63
N ALA A 154 3.11 8.61 18.42
CA ALA A 154 3.05 8.51 19.89
C ALA A 154 2.09 9.57 20.46
N GLU A 155 2.23 10.83 20.06
CA GLU A 155 1.32 11.90 20.49
C GLU A 155 -0.16 11.60 20.14
N TYR A 156 -0.40 10.98 18.98
CA TYR A 156 -1.76 10.61 18.59
C TYR A 156 -2.32 9.50 19.50
N LEU A 157 -1.52 8.46 19.78
CA LEU A 157 -1.90 7.35 20.65
C LEU A 157 -2.18 7.84 22.09
N GLU A 158 -1.31 8.69 22.65
CA GLU A 158 -1.47 9.29 23.97
C GLU A 158 -2.75 10.13 24.09
N LYS A 159 -3.01 10.98 23.09
CA LYS A 159 -4.26 11.78 23.01
C LYS A 159 -5.52 10.90 22.96
N LYS A 160 -5.38 9.67 22.50
CA LYS A 160 -6.47 8.67 22.46
C LYS A 160 -6.52 7.78 23.69
N GLY A 161 -5.64 8.02 24.67
CA GLY A 161 -5.69 7.35 25.97
C GLY A 161 -4.76 6.14 26.13
N ILE A 162 -3.89 5.86 25.19
CA ILE A 162 -2.86 4.83 25.35
C ILE A 162 -1.75 5.39 26.24
N PRO A 163 -1.40 4.72 27.35
CA PRO A 163 -0.35 5.18 28.27
C PRO A 163 1.03 5.26 27.59
N GLU A 164 1.81 6.31 27.86
CA GLU A 164 3.17 6.50 27.35
C GLU A 164 4.07 5.28 27.66
N ALA A 165 3.93 4.67 28.82
CA ALA A 165 4.70 3.48 29.23
C ALA A 165 4.49 2.26 28.31
N ARG A 166 3.46 2.27 27.47
CA ARG A 166 3.16 1.22 26.49
C ARG A 166 3.59 1.58 25.07
N ILE A 167 4.27 2.72 24.87
CA ILE A 167 4.64 3.21 23.56
C ILE A 167 6.16 3.29 23.47
N LEU A 168 6.76 2.56 22.53
CA LEU A 168 8.18 2.64 22.23
C LEU A 168 8.36 3.35 20.87
N LEU A 169 9.30 4.31 20.83
CA LEU A 169 9.56 5.12 19.64
C LEU A 169 10.80 4.60 18.92
N GLU A 170 10.67 4.31 17.63
CA GLU A 170 11.75 4.08 16.69
C GLU A 170 11.75 5.22 15.66
N THR A 171 12.77 6.08 15.67
CA THR A 171 12.77 7.37 14.96
C THR A 171 13.77 7.47 13.81
N GLU A 172 14.53 6.41 13.52
CA GLU A 172 15.63 6.45 12.56
C GLU A 172 15.28 5.89 11.18
N SER A 173 14.20 5.12 11.10
CA SER A 173 13.81 4.41 9.89
C SER A 173 13.32 5.33 8.78
N THR A 174 13.81 5.10 7.57
CA THR A 174 13.39 5.80 6.35
C THR A 174 12.75 4.87 5.30
N THR A 175 12.73 3.57 5.56
CA THR A 175 12.13 2.55 4.69
C THR A 175 11.36 1.53 5.52
N THR A 176 10.40 0.85 4.89
CA THR A 176 9.62 -0.20 5.57
C THR A 176 10.50 -1.34 6.10
N VAL A 177 11.59 -1.68 5.40
CA VAL A 177 12.54 -2.70 5.86
C VAL A 177 13.24 -2.23 7.14
N GLN A 178 13.68 -0.98 7.19
CA GLN A 178 14.28 -0.40 8.38
C GLN A 178 13.28 -0.29 9.53
N ASN A 179 12.03 0.11 9.26
CA ASN A 179 10.99 0.13 10.28
C ASN A 179 10.90 -1.20 11.02
N ILE A 180 10.89 -2.31 10.29
CA ILE A 180 10.83 -3.64 10.89
C ILE A 180 12.15 -3.99 11.59
N SER A 181 13.29 -3.89 10.90
CA SER A 181 14.59 -4.31 11.45
C SER A 181 15.00 -3.50 12.67
N ASN A 182 14.73 -2.20 12.69
CA ASN A 182 15.05 -1.35 13.85
C ASN A 182 14.09 -1.61 15.02
N SER A 183 12.80 -1.88 14.73
CA SER A 183 11.83 -2.25 15.77
C SER A 183 12.20 -3.57 16.47
N MET A 184 12.82 -4.52 15.76
CA MET A 184 13.25 -5.80 16.35
C MET A 184 14.26 -5.64 17.49
N GLN A 185 14.98 -4.51 17.57
CA GLN A 185 15.93 -4.23 18.66
C GLN A 185 15.25 -4.00 20.02
N TYR A 186 13.96 -3.66 20.00
CA TYR A 186 13.14 -3.46 21.21
C TYR A 186 12.44 -4.73 21.68
N ILE A 187 12.54 -5.81 20.93
CA ILE A 187 11.74 -7.01 21.10
C ILE A 187 12.60 -8.14 21.64
N GLY A 188 12.13 -8.79 22.70
CA GLY A 188 12.81 -9.94 23.27
C GLY A 188 12.72 -11.20 22.40
N GLU A 189 13.67 -12.12 22.57
CA GLU A 189 13.64 -13.42 21.88
C GLU A 189 12.37 -14.20 22.24
N GLY A 190 11.72 -14.78 21.23
CA GLY A 190 10.51 -15.58 21.42
C GLY A 190 9.22 -14.80 21.63
N ALA A 191 9.25 -13.47 21.56
CA ALA A 191 8.07 -12.64 21.67
C ALA A 191 7.18 -12.72 20.42
N THR A 192 5.87 -12.66 20.65
CA THR A 192 4.87 -12.61 19.59
C THR A 192 4.67 -11.18 19.10
N ILE A 193 4.61 -10.98 17.76
CA ILE A 193 4.60 -9.66 17.15
C ILE A 193 3.47 -9.53 16.15
N GLY A 194 2.73 -8.42 16.24
CA GLY A 194 1.79 -7.99 15.21
C GLY A 194 2.33 -6.78 14.44
N ILE A 195 2.04 -6.70 13.17
CA ILE A 195 2.38 -5.53 12.34
C ILE A 195 1.09 -4.89 11.83
N VAL A 196 0.89 -3.60 12.15
CA VAL A 196 -0.19 -2.78 11.59
C VAL A 196 0.33 -2.07 10.36
N SER A 197 -0.07 -2.56 9.18
CA SER A 197 0.37 -1.95 7.92
C SER A 197 -0.82 -1.25 7.33
N TYR A 198 -1.83 -1.44 6.90
CA TYR A 198 -2.84 -0.61 6.23
C TYR A 198 -4.16 -0.57 7.01
N THR A 199 -4.86 -1.67 7.10
CA THR A 199 -6.13 -1.82 7.81
C THR A 199 -6.18 -3.10 8.64
N HIS A 200 -5.09 -3.87 8.66
CA HIS A 200 -5.04 -5.18 9.30
C HIS A 200 -3.83 -5.34 10.20
N LEU A 201 -4.05 -5.96 11.33
CA LEU A 201 -3.02 -6.49 12.20
C LEU A 201 -2.61 -7.87 11.67
N ARG A 202 -1.35 -8.06 11.35
CA ARG A 202 -0.81 -9.36 10.94
C ARG A 202 0.13 -9.88 12.01
N ALA A 203 -0.21 -11.01 12.60
CA ALA A 203 0.64 -11.68 13.58
C ALA A 203 1.76 -12.47 12.89
N HIS A 204 2.97 -12.39 13.43
CA HIS A 204 4.09 -13.23 13.07
C HIS A 204 4.73 -13.77 14.34
N GLU A 205 4.87 -15.09 14.44
CA GLU A 205 5.78 -15.69 15.41
C GLU A 205 7.21 -15.49 14.89
N THR A 206 8.06 -14.88 15.72
CA THR A 206 9.49 -14.83 15.44
C THR A 206 10.13 -16.14 15.89
N THR A 207 10.20 -17.12 15.00
CA THR A 207 11.19 -18.18 15.12
C THR A 207 12.49 -17.69 14.48
N LEU A 208 13.39 -17.17 15.28
CA LEU A 208 14.82 -17.02 14.94
C LEU A 208 15.59 -18.22 15.48
#